data_ef707acba2bdbe0dc2e286a705b03baf
#
_entry.id   ef707acba2bdbe0dc2e286a705b03baf
#
_cell.length_a   1.000
_cell.length_b   1.000
_cell.length_c   1.000
_cell.angle_alpha   90.00
_cell.angle_beta   90.00
_cell.angle_gamma   90.00
#
_symmetry.space_group_name_H-M   'P 1'
#
loop_
_entity.id
_entity.type
_entity.pdbx_description
1 polymer ?
#
loop_
_entity_poly.entity_id
_entity_poly.type
_entity_poly.pdbx_seq_one_letter_code
_entity_poly.pdbx_strand_id
1 'polypeptide(L)'
;MISASDRENAVLLIDEAIKSGASCKKACERLGITERTFYRWKKRKADTDSYEDGRLHADHSNPANKIPAEIRREIINICNRPEYASMAPCEIVPALADEGIYIASESTFYRVLREEKMLNHRGRSEAPKHNRPSTYSATAPNQVYMWDITYLNGPHKGMFYYLYLFSDLYDRSIVGWEVYEEESADYASSLIKRICLKQGRLTTEPLVLHSDNGSPMKGATMLATLYQLGITPSNSRPRVSNDNPYAESLFKTLKYRPNYQPKGFETLEEAREWVSLFVKWYNHDHHHSGLNFLTLYSF
;
A
#
# COMPACT_ATOMS: atom_id res chain seq x y z
N MET A 1 -35.62 -17.39 6.28
CA MET A 1 -36.07 -17.05 7.65
C MET A 1 -37.49 -17.60 7.80
N ILE A 2 -37.87 -18.28 8.90
CA ILE A 2 -39.19 -18.84 9.10
C ILE A 2 -40.18 -17.70 9.34
N SER A 3 -41.28 -17.65 8.62
CA SER A 3 -42.31 -16.60 8.76
C SER A 3 -43.03 -16.64 10.11
N ALA A 4 -43.69 -15.57 10.51
CA ALA A 4 -44.47 -15.51 11.77
C ALA A 4 -45.61 -16.54 11.75
N SER A 5 -46.32 -16.70 10.62
CA SER A 5 -47.37 -17.66 10.44
C SER A 5 -46.87 -19.11 10.52
N ASP A 6 -45.71 -19.42 9.95
CA ASP A 6 -45.14 -20.79 10.05
C ASP A 6 -44.70 -21.12 11.47
N ARG A 7 -44.21 -20.13 12.25
CA ARG A 7 -43.87 -20.32 13.66
C ARG A 7 -45.10 -20.56 14.50
N GLU A 8 -46.19 -19.86 14.24
CA GLU A 8 -47.48 -20.05 14.90
C GLU A 8 -48.00 -21.44 14.63
N ASN A 9 -48.09 -21.85 13.35
CA ASN A 9 -48.53 -23.17 12.97
C ASN A 9 -47.67 -24.28 13.58
N ALA A 10 -46.34 -24.13 13.61
CA ALA A 10 -45.45 -25.07 14.22
C ALA A 10 -45.67 -25.22 15.72
N VAL A 11 -45.89 -24.08 16.43
CA VAL A 11 -46.18 -24.12 17.86
C VAL A 11 -47.52 -24.82 18.15
N LEU A 12 -48.56 -24.50 17.37
CA LEU A 12 -49.89 -25.16 17.50
C LEU A 12 -49.79 -26.67 17.29
N LEU A 13 -49.13 -27.13 16.27
CA LEU A 13 -48.97 -28.57 15.94
C LEU A 13 -48.18 -29.31 17.05
N ILE A 14 -47.15 -28.69 17.59
CA ILE A 14 -46.37 -29.28 18.70
C ILE A 14 -47.20 -29.32 19.97
N ASP A 15 -47.97 -28.29 20.31
CA ASP A 15 -48.85 -28.27 21.47
C ASP A 15 -49.95 -29.32 21.36
N GLU A 16 -50.54 -29.52 20.20
CA GLU A 16 -51.52 -30.58 19.91
C GLU A 16 -50.92 -31.97 20.07
N ALA A 17 -49.72 -32.20 19.51
CA ALA A 17 -49.02 -33.48 19.67
C ALA A 17 -48.71 -33.79 21.16
N ILE A 18 -48.29 -32.77 21.93
CA ILE A 18 -48.04 -32.92 23.36
C ILE A 18 -49.33 -33.25 24.12
N LYS A 19 -50.42 -32.59 23.84
CA LYS A 19 -51.76 -32.91 24.41
C LYS A 19 -52.22 -34.33 24.09
N SER A 20 -51.83 -34.85 22.94
CA SER A 20 -52.12 -36.23 22.51
C SER A 20 -51.12 -37.25 23.08
N GLY A 21 -50.23 -36.88 23.97
CA GLY A 21 -49.30 -37.78 24.67
C GLY A 21 -47.92 -37.94 24.05
N ALA A 22 -47.57 -37.16 23.03
CA ALA A 22 -46.22 -37.18 22.46
C ALA A 22 -45.24 -36.43 23.34
N SER A 23 -43.96 -36.87 23.34
CA SER A 23 -42.91 -36.05 24.00
C SER A 23 -42.58 -34.80 23.19
N CYS A 24 -42.39 -33.67 23.89
CA CYS A 24 -42.03 -32.38 23.27
C CYS A 24 -40.82 -32.51 22.32
N LYS A 25 -39.80 -33.26 22.76
CA LYS A 25 -38.58 -33.48 21.97
C LYS A 25 -38.91 -34.16 20.64
N LYS A 26 -39.68 -35.25 20.63
CA LYS A 26 -40.04 -35.94 19.38
C LYS A 26 -40.93 -35.11 18.45
N ALA A 27 -41.86 -34.32 19.02
CA ALA A 27 -42.69 -33.42 18.26
C ALA A 27 -41.86 -32.29 17.58
N CYS A 28 -40.92 -31.69 18.30
CA CYS A 28 -40.01 -30.70 17.73
C CYS A 28 -39.09 -31.27 16.64
N GLU A 29 -38.51 -32.46 16.87
CA GLU A 29 -37.67 -33.16 15.89
C GLU A 29 -38.39 -33.42 14.56
N ARG A 30 -39.68 -33.75 14.60
CA ARG A 30 -40.52 -33.97 13.41
C ARG A 30 -40.67 -32.72 12.55
N LEU A 31 -40.67 -31.55 13.15
CA LEU A 31 -40.74 -30.24 12.47
C LEU A 31 -39.37 -29.63 12.20
N GLY A 32 -38.28 -30.34 12.50
CA GLY A 32 -36.91 -29.88 12.26
C GLY A 32 -36.48 -28.73 13.14
N ILE A 33 -37.10 -28.58 14.32
CA ILE A 33 -36.69 -27.53 15.30
C ILE A 33 -36.28 -28.15 16.64
N THR A 34 -35.56 -27.36 17.45
CA THR A 34 -35.19 -27.77 18.80
C THR A 34 -36.24 -27.35 19.80
N GLU A 35 -36.37 -28.10 20.95
CA GLU A 35 -37.22 -27.71 22.09
C GLU A 35 -36.93 -26.26 22.56
N ARG A 36 -35.64 -25.84 22.55
CA ARG A 36 -35.23 -24.47 22.88
C ARG A 36 -35.86 -23.45 21.95
N THR A 37 -35.99 -23.77 20.66
CA THR A 37 -36.62 -22.90 19.67
C THR A 37 -38.11 -22.80 19.90
N PHE A 38 -38.77 -23.93 20.16
CA PHE A 38 -40.19 -23.97 20.50
C PHE A 38 -40.50 -23.14 21.75
N TYR A 39 -39.84 -23.35 22.87
CA TYR A 39 -40.05 -22.57 24.10
C TYR A 39 -39.73 -21.08 23.93
N ARG A 40 -38.72 -20.74 23.12
CA ARG A 40 -38.42 -19.35 22.81
C ARG A 40 -39.56 -18.67 22.04
N TRP A 41 -40.19 -19.37 21.08
CA TRP A 41 -41.33 -18.84 20.36
C TRP A 41 -42.56 -18.70 21.24
N LYS A 42 -42.84 -19.66 22.10
CA LYS A 42 -43.93 -19.56 23.08
C LYS A 42 -43.74 -18.40 24.05
N LYS A 43 -42.55 -18.26 24.61
CA LYS A 43 -42.22 -17.16 25.50
C LYS A 43 -42.42 -15.81 24.78
N ARG A 44 -41.94 -15.71 23.55
CA ARG A 44 -42.10 -14.49 22.80
C ARG A 44 -43.58 -14.14 22.56
N LYS A 45 -44.39 -15.11 22.16
CA LYS A 45 -45.86 -14.90 22.03
C LYS A 45 -46.47 -14.39 23.33
N ALA A 46 -46.07 -14.96 24.47
CA ALA A 46 -46.55 -14.50 25.77
C ALA A 46 -46.12 -13.07 26.13
N ASP A 47 -44.86 -12.69 25.76
CA ASP A 47 -44.26 -11.39 26.10
C ASP A 47 -44.73 -10.26 25.11
N THR A 48 -44.97 -10.57 23.83
CA THR A 48 -45.19 -9.56 22.78
C THR A 48 -46.44 -9.74 21.96
N ASP A 49 -47.26 -10.75 22.28
CA ASP A 49 -48.45 -11.20 21.49
C ASP A 49 -48.19 -11.46 20.01
N SER A 50 -46.92 -11.71 19.64
CA SER A 50 -46.50 -11.92 18.24
C SER A 50 -45.46 -13.01 18.12
N TYR A 51 -45.47 -13.75 16.98
CA TYR A 51 -44.44 -14.70 16.58
C TYR A 51 -43.37 -14.07 15.66
N GLU A 52 -43.41 -12.76 15.40
CA GLU A 52 -42.44 -12.07 14.55
C GLU A 52 -41.00 -12.15 15.08
N ASP A 53 -40.03 -12.07 14.20
CA ASP A 53 -38.62 -12.09 14.60
C ASP A 53 -38.19 -10.72 15.13
N GLY A 54 -37.92 -10.63 16.43
CA GLY A 54 -37.48 -9.39 17.06
C GLY A 54 -36.19 -8.79 16.56
N ARG A 55 -35.42 -9.57 15.79
CA ARG A 55 -34.23 -9.04 15.13
C ARG A 55 -34.57 -8.06 14.01
N LEU A 56 -35.78 -8.16 13.43
CA LEU A 56 -36.26 -7.22 12.41
C LEU A 56 -36.56 -5.82 13.01
N HIS A 57 -36.88 -5.78 14.29
CA HIS A 57 -37.24 -4.51 14.99
C HIS A 57 -36.17 -4.09 16.02
N ALA A 58 -35.00 -4.80 16.03
CA ALA A 58 -33.91 -4.42 16.91
C ALA A 58 -33.30 -3.10 16.45
N ASP A 59 -33.25 -2.12 17.34
CA ASP A 59 -32.56 -0.86 17.05
C ASP A 59 -31.05 -1.08 17.05
N HIS A 60 -30.47 -1.02 15.85
CA HIS A 60 -29.03 -1.10 15.62
C HIS A 60 -28.40 0.29 15.35
N SER A 61 -29.18 1.37 15.55
CA SER A 61 -28.78 2.73 15.17
C SER A 61 -27.52 3.24 15.88
N ASN A 62 -27.25 2.75 17.10
CA ASN A 62 -26.12 3.20 17.90
C ASN A 62 -25.39 2.04 18.61
N PRO A 63 -24.62 1.21 17.90
CA PRO A 63 -23.76 0.24 18.56
C PRO A 63 -22.72 0.95 19.45
N ALA A 64 -22.36 0.33 20.59
CA ALA A 64 -21.43 0.93 21.57
C ALA A 64 -20.06 1.32 20.99
N ASN A 65 -19.67 0.69 19.89
CA ASN A 65 -18.40 0.95 19.19
C ASN A 65 -18.53 1.89 17.99
N LYS A 66 -19.67 2.58 17.82
CA LYS A 66 -19.85 3.59 16.76
C LYS A 66 -18.98 4.80 17.05
N ILE A 67 -18.21 5.20 16.05
CA ILE A 67 -17.32 6.34 16.17
C ILE A 67 -18.13 7.63 16.28
N PRO A 68 -17.82 8.53 17.24
CA PRO A 68 -18.43 9.83 17.38
C PRO A 68 -18.30 10.68 16.10
N ALA A 69 -19.27 11.58 15.90
CA ALA A 69 -19.27 12.47 14.73
C ALA A 69 -18.06 13.43 14.70
N GLU A 70 -17.56 13.78 15.87
CA GLU A 70 -16.37 14.62 16.04
C GLU A 70 -15.13 13.93 15.46
N ILE A 71 -14.89 12.69 15.85
CA ILE A 71 -13.76 11.86 15.33
C ILE A 71 -13.88 11.64 13.83
N ARG A 72 -15.10 11.44 13.29
CA ARG A 72 -15.30 11.36 11.84
C ARG A 72 -14.86 12.62 11.12
N ARG A 73 -15.28 13.79 11.62
CA ARG A 73 -14.88 15.10 11.05
C ARG A 73 -13.38 15.31 11.13
N GLU A 74 -12.77 14.93 12.24
CA GLU A 74 -11.32 15.04 12.42
C GLU A 74 -10.56 14.19 11.40
N ILE A 75 -10.97 12.92 11.17
CA ILE A 75 -10.38 12.04 10.15
C ILE A 75 -10.47 12.69 8.76
N ILE A 76 -11.66 13.23 8.39
CA ILE A 76 -11.86 13.88 7.09
C ILE A 76 -10.96 15.11 6.95
N ASN A 77 -10.87 15.95 7.98
CA ASN A 77 -10.04 17.14 7.98
C ASN A 77 -8.56 16.80 7.81
N ILE A 78 -8.07 15.81 8.53
CA ILE A 78 -6.68 15.34 8.43
C ILE A 78 -6.39 14.84 7.02
N CYS A 79 -7.24 13.96 6.49
CA CYS A 79 -7.06 13.42 5.14
C CYS A 79 -7.07 14.49 4.04
N ASN A 80 -7.62 15.69 4.30
CA ASN A 80 -7.66 16.79 3.34
C ASN A 80 -6.60 17.87 3.58
N ARG A 81 -5.73 17.71 4.58
CA ARG A 81 -4.58 18.62 4.75
C ARG A 81 -3.65 18.52 3.55
N PRO A 82 -3.01 19.61 3.13
CA PRO A 82 -2.10 19.60 1.96
C PRO A 82 -1.02 18.52 2.03
N GLU A 83 -0.45 18.30 3.22
CA GLU A 83 0.58 17.29 3.48
C GLU A 83 0.07 15.85 3.28
N TYR A 84 -1.22 15.57 3.55
CA TYR A 84 -1.83 14.25 3.49
C TYR A 84 -2.76 14.04 2.29
N ALA A 85 -3.06 15.08 1.53
CA ALA A 85 -4.09 15.06 0.49
C ALA A 85 -3.85 14.02 -0.62
N SER A 86 -2.60 13.66 -0.90
CA SER A 86 -2.22 12.63 -1.88
C SER A 86 -1.90 11.26 -1.27
N MET A 87 -1.92 11.14 0.07
CA MET A 87 -1.55 9.93 0.79
C MET A 87 -2.75 9.03 1.04
N ALA A 88 -2.51 7.72 1.08
CA ALA A 88 -3.51 6.74 1.49
C ALA A 88 -3.59 6.64 3.03
N PRO A 89 -4.72 6.20 3.62
CA PRO A 89 -4.81 5.99 5.06
C PRO A 89 -3.69 5.14 5.68
N CYS A 90 -3.20 4.14 4.94
CA CYS A 90 -2.08 3.30 5.38
C CYS A 90 -0.72 4.04 5.49
N GLU A 91 -0.63 5.23 4.89
CA GLU A 91 0.53 6.12 5.02
C GLU A 91 0.28 7.23 6.05
N ILE A 92 -0.97 7.72 6.12
CA ILE A 92 -1.38 8.80 7.04
C ILE A 92 -1.32 8.33 8.49
N VAL A 93 -1.85 7.12 8.79
CA VAL A 93 -1.92 6.64 10.18
C VAL A 93 -0.54 6.42 10.80
N PRO A 94 0.45 5.80 10.12
CA PRO A 94 1.82 5.74 10.62
C PRO A 94 2.47 7.11 10.77
N ALA A 95 2.27 8.03 9.80
CA ALA A 95 2.83 9.37 9.89
C ALA A 95 2.32 10.15 11.11
N LEU A 96 1.02 10.03 11.43
CA LEU A 96 0.45 10.59 12.66
C LEU A 96 1.02 9.93 13.92
N ALA A 97 1.26 8.61 13.87
CA ALA A 97 1.83 7.89 14.99
C ALA A 97 3.28 8.32 15.29
N ASP A 98 4.07 8.65 14.27
CA ASP A 98 5.42 9.21 14.42
C ASP A 98 5.40 10.59 15.11
N GLU A 99 4.32 11.36 14.92
CA GLU A 99 4.05 12.62 15.63
C GLU A 99 3.47 12.42 17.04
N GLY A 100 3.27 11.17 17.48
CA GLY A 100 2.64 10.83 18.75
C GLY A 100 1.12 11.00 18.77
N ILE A 101 0.48 11.10 17.60
CA ILE A 101 -0.96 11.32 17.45
C ILE A 101 -1.65 10.00 17.08
N TYR A 102 -2.62 9.56 17.90
CA TYR A 102 -3.48 8.42 17.58
C TYR A 102 -4.94 8.83 17.64
N ILE A 103 -5.65 8.74 16.52
CA ILE A 103 -7.07 9.09 16.40
C ILE A 103 -7.93 7.84 16.26
N ALA A 104 -7.57 6.97 15.32
CA ALA A 104 -8.27 5.73 15.06
C ALA A 104 -7.40 4.76 14.26
N SER A 105 -7.81 3.50 14.18
CA SER A 105 -7.12 2.51 13.35
C SER A 105 -7.24 2.83 11.85
N GLU A 106 -6.30 2.34 11.06
CA GLU A 106 -6.28 2.44 9.60
C GLU A 106 -7.62 1.98 8.98
N SER A 107 -8.15 0.84 9.42
CA SER A 107 -9.45 0.31 8.96
C SER A 107 -10.60 1.29 9.19
N THR A 108 -10.52 2.09 10.25
CA THR A 108 -11.49 3.13 10.57
C THR A 108 -11.40 4.30 9.59
N PHE A 109 -10.19 4.77 9.27
CA PHE A 109 -9.97 5.78 8.25
C PHE A 109 -10.55 5.33 6.90
N TYR A 110 -10.25 4.10 6.45
CA TYR A 110 -10.81 3.55 5.22
C TYR A 110 -12.33 3.48 5.24
N ARG A 111 -12.94 3.10 6.37
CA ARG A 111 -14.41 3.03 6.51
C ARG A 111 -15.03 4.42 6.39
N VAL A 112 -14.51 5.41 7.11
CA VAL A 112 -14.99 6.79 7.06
C VAL A 112 -14.88 7.35 5.65
N LEU A 113 -13.73 7.24 5.01
CA LEU A 113 -13.53 7.73 3.64
C LEU A 113 -14.42 7.03 2.61
N ARG A 114 -14.71 5.73 2.80
CA ARG A 114 -15.64 4.98 1.93
C ARG A 114 -17.06 5.49 2.05
N GLU A 115 -17.54 5.71 3.28
CA GLU A 115 -18.87 6.24 3.55
C GLU A 115 -19.05 7.65 2.97
N GLU A 116 -18.01 8.47 3.03
CA GLU A 116 -17.99 9.83 2.44
C GLU A 116 -17.66 9.86 0.94
N LYS A 117 -17.53 8.69 0.28
CA LYS A 117 -17.15 8.55 -1.14
C LYS A 117 -15.80 9.20 -1.49
N MET A 118 -14.91 9.31 -0.52
CA MET A 118 -13.59 9.92 -0.65
C MET A 118 -12.47 8.85 -0.86
N LEU A 119 -12.82 7.57 -1.03
CA LEU A 119 -11.89 6.47 -1.20
C LEU A 119 -11.51 6.22 -2.67
N ASN A 120 -11.63 7.23 -3.51
CA ASN A 120 -11.10 7.19 -4.87
C ASN A 120 -9.59 7.41 -4.85
N HIS A 121 -8.91 7.04 -5.93
CA HIS A 121 -7.49 7.28 -6.06
C HIS A 121 -7.16 8.75 -5.82
N ARG A 122 -6.35 9.04 -4.79
CA ARG A 122 -6.02 10.42 -4.37
C ARG A 122 -4.86 11.03 -5.16
N GLY A 123 -4.14 10.23 -5.95
CA GLY A 123 -3.06 10.67 -6.83
C GLY A 123 -3.49 10.70 -8.32
N ARG A 124 -2.58 11.13 -9.20
CA ARG A 124 -2.82 11.26 -10.65
C ARG A 124 -2.71 9.96 -11.44
N SER A 125 -2.48 8.80 -10.81
CA SER A 125 -2.24 7.54 -11.52
C SER A 125 -3.25 6.45 -11.14
N GLU A 126 -3.53 5.55 -12.09
CA GLU A 126 -4.30 4.33 -11.82
C GLU A 126 -3.50 3.37 -10.92
N ALA A 127 -4.22 2.55 -10.14
CA ALA A 127 -3.58 1.52 -9.32
C ALA A 127 -2.76 0.56 -10.22
N PRO A 128 -1.52 0.22 -9.86
CA PRO A 128 -0.71 -0.69 -10.66
C PRO A 128 -1.35 -2.07 -10.72
N LYS A 129 -1.44 -2.65 -11.92
CA LYS A 129 -1.82 -4.06 -12.08
C LYS A 129 -0.71 -4.91 -11.47
N HIS A 130 -1.05 -5.66 -10.42
CA HIS A 130 -0.11 -6.53 -9.72
C HIS A 130 0.39 -7.65 -10.62
N ASN A 131 1.65 -7.55 -11.07
CA ASN A 131 2.41 -8.71 -11.55
C ASN A 131 3.61 -8.88 -10.62
N ARG A 132 3.71 -10.05 -9.97
CA ARG A 132 4.84 -10.35 -9.08
C ARG A 132 6.13 -10.40 -9.89
N PRO A 133 7.14 -9.58 -9.59
CA PRO A 133 8.47 -9.79 -10.13
C PRO A 133 9.11 -10.96 -9.42
N SER A 134 9.61 -11.90 -10.19
CA SER A 134 10.33 -13.05 -9.66
C SER A 134 11.77 -12.93 -10.06
N THR A 135 12.69 -12.34 -9.30
CA THR A 135 14.06 -12.71 -9.65
C THR A 135 15.17 -12.40 -8.66
N TYR A 136 15.07 -11.37 -7.84
CA TYR A 136 16.11 -11.12 -6.83
C TYR A 136 15.50 -10.91 -5.45
N SER A 137 16.05 -11.65 -4.46
CA SER A 137 15.80 -11.38 -3.04
C SER A 137 17.12 -11.00 -2.40
N ALA A 138 17.18 -9.88 -1.72
CA ALA A 138 18.27 -9.50 -0.85
C ALA A 138 17.88 -9.83 0.59
N THR A 139 18.83 -10.31 1.38
CA THR A 139 18.65 -10.65 2.80
C THR A 139 19.35 -9.64 3.71
N ALA A 140 20.14 -8.75 3.14
CA ALA A 140 20.84 -7.67 3.83
C ALA A 140 21.10 -6.50 2.86
N PRO A 141 21.36 -5.29 3.37
CA PRO A 141 21.78 -4.15 2.56
C PRO A 141 23.05 -4.44 1.77
N ASN A 142 23.21 -3.75 0.65
CA ASN A 142 24.40 -3.81 -0.22
C ASN A 142 24.63 -5.16 -0.95
N GLN A 143 23.61 -6.02 -1.03
CA GLN A 143 23.67 -7.26 -1.81
C GLN A 143 23.20 -7.08 -3.25
N VAL A 144 22.15 -6.33 -3.46
CA VAL A 144 21.55 -6.08 -4.77
C VAL A 144 21.18 -4.61 -4.89
N TYR A 145 21.76 -3.93 -5.87
CA TYR A 145 21.32 -2.60 -6.26
C TYR A 145 20.47 -2.68 -7.52
N MET A 146 19.41 -1.88 -7.53
CA MET A 146 18.58 -1.59 -8.70
C MET A 146 18.97 -0.23 -9.22
N TRP A 147 19.13 -0.08 -10.53
CA TRP A 147 19.36 1.25 -11.09
C TRP A 147 18.60 1.46 -12.39
N ASP A 148 18.30 2.71 -12.67
CA ASP A 148 17.59 3.11 -13.86
C ASP A 148 17.76 4.60 -14.11
N ILE A 149 17.41 5.05 -15.33
CA ILE A 149 17.46 6.44 -15.74
C ILE A 149 16.03 6.92 -16.00
N THR A 150 15.67 8.07 -15.46
CA THR A 150 14.40 8.71 -15.78
C THR A 150 14.58 10.14 -16.30
N TYR A 151 13.65 10.57 -17.15
CA TYR A 151 13.63 11.92 -17.69
C TYR A 151 12.95 12.87 -16.71
N LEU A 152 13.60 14.02 -16.47
CA LEU A 152 13.03 15.20 -15.82
C LEU A 152 12.79 16.25 -16.92
N ASN A 153 11.61 16.85 -16.94
CA ASN A 153 11.29 17.87 -17.94
C ASN A 153 12.22 19.08 -17.79
N GLY A 154 12.78 19.53 -18.89
CA GLY A 154 13.55 20.76 -18.97
C GLY A 154 12.66 21.98 -19.25
N PRO A 155 13.25 23.17 -19.48
CA PRO A 155 12.54 24.44 -19.62
C PRO A 155 11.66 24.51 -20.88
N HIS A 156 11.98 23.73 -21.90
CA HIS A 156 11.24 23.71 -23.14
C HIS A 156 10.74 22.29 -23.48
N LYS A 157 9.59 22.22 -24.12
CA LYS A 157 9.03 20.95 -24.59
C LYS A 157 10.01 20.20 -25.48
N GLY A 158 10.37 18.97 -25.09
CA GLY A 158 11.35 18.14 -25.81
C GLY A 158 12.77 18.25 -25.25
N MET A 159 13.05 19.14 -24.31
CA MET A 159 14.29 19.16 -23.52
C MET A 159 14.10 18.35 -22.24
N PHE A 160 15.10 17.56 -21.91
CA PHE A 160 15.07 16.71 -20.72
C PHE A 160 16.42 16.74 -20.03
N TYR A 161 16.39 16.63 -18.70
CA TYR A 161 17.52 16.21 -17.87
C TYR A 161 17.37 14.74 -17.51
N TYR A 162 18.46 14.06 -17.30
CA TYR A 162 18.52 12.61 -17.12
C TYR A 162 18.93 12.30 -15.67
N LEU A 163 17.98 11.82 -14.89
CA LEU A 163 18.25 11.40 -13.52
C LEU A 163 18.67 9.92 -13.50
N TYR A 164 19.91 9.69 -13.15
CA TYR A 164 20.48 8.40 -12.84
C TYR A 164 20.25 8.10 -11.37
N LEU A 165 19.65 6.96 -11.04
CA LEU A 165 19.29 6.66 -9.67
C LEU A 165 19.60 5.19 -9.36
N PHE A 166 20.29 4.98 -8.24
CA PHE A 166 20.64 3.67 -7.70
C PHE A 166 19.95 3.50 -6.35
N SER A 167 19.26 2.38 -6.16
CA SER A 167 18.58 2.04 -4.91
C SER A 167 18.95 0.64 -4.45
N ASP A 168 19.00 0.44 -3.15
CA ASP A 168 19.17 -0.89 -2.55
C ASP A 168 17.86 -1.67 -2.62
N LEU A 169 17.95 -2.96 -2.98
CA LEU A 169 16.77 -3.82 -3.07
C LEU A 169 16.24 -4.22 -1.70
N TYR A 170 17.09 -4.31 -0.68
CA TYR A 170 16.72 -4.76 0.65
C TYR A 170 15.97 -3.68 1.43
N ASP A 171 16.64 -2.56 1.69
CA ASP A 171 16.09 -1.48 2.52
C ASP A 171 15.39 -0.38 1.74
N ARG A 172 15.40 -0.42 0.39
CA ARG A 172 14.79 0.56 -0.51
C ARG A 172 15.47 1.93 -0.54
N SER A 173 16.59 2.11 0.16
CA SER A 173 17.30 3.38 0.19
C SER A 173 17.84 3.78 -1.19
N ILE A 174 17.83 5.07 -1.47
CA ILE A 174 18.58 5.62 -2.60
C ILE A 174 20.03 5.73 -2.17
N VAL A 175 20.89 4.84 -2.70
CA VAL A 175 22.32 4.79 -2.36
C VAL A 175 23.14 5.78 -3.17
N GLY A 176 22.64 6.20 -4.33
CA GLY A 176 23.28 7.21 -5.15
C GLY A 176 22.40 7.73 -6.27
N TRP A 177 22.68 8.95 -6.67
CA TRP A 177 21.97 9.61 -7.77
C TRP A 177 22.84 10.74 -8.36
N GLU A 178 22.50 11.12 -9.60
CA GLU A 178 23.03 12.31 -10.25
C GLU A 178 22.11 12.72 -11.40
N VAL A 179 22.09 14.00 -11.74
CA VAL A 179 21.35 14.53 -12.89
C VAL A 179 22.34 15.04 -13.95
N TYR A 180 22.13 14.63 -15.18
CA TYR A 180 22.95 15.00 -16.34
C TYR A 180 22.10 15.56 -17.49
N GLU A 181 22.74 16.16 -18.46
CA GLU A 181 22.09 16.71 -19.67
C GLU A 181 21.93 15.68 -20.78
N GLU A 182 22.59 14.52 -20.67
CA GLU A 182 22.56 13.44 -21.67
C GLU A 182 22.69 12.05 -21.02
N GLU A 183 22.35 11.03 -21.78
CA GLU A 183 22.58 9.64 -21.38
C GLU A 183 23.98 9.18 -21.81
N SER A 184 24.78 8.69 -20.85
CA SER A 184 26.13 8.19 -21.09
C SER A 184 26.49 7.05 -20.15
N ALA A 185 27.15 6.01 -20.69
CA ALA A 185 27.72 4.92 -19.90
C ALA A 185 28.86 5.40 -18.99
N ASP A 186 29.57 6.46 -19.38
CA ASP A 186 30.67 7.05 -18.58
C ASP A 186 30.15 7.73 -17.33
N TYR A 187 28.99 8.40 -17.42
CA TYR A 187 28.32 8.98 -16.25
C TYR A 187 27.84 7.91 -15.28
N ALA A 188 27.21 6.84 -15.78
CA ALA A 188 26.81 5.69 -14.96
C ALA A 188 28.02 5.05 -14.28
N SER A 189 29.12 4.85 -15.00
CA SER A 189 30.38 4.29 -14.51
C SER A 189 31.01 5.16 -13.41
N SER A 190 31.01 6.45 -13.59
CA SER A 190 31.53 7.41 -12.61
C SER A 190 30.66 7.44 -11.35
N LEU A 191 29.36 7.35 -11.51
CA LEU A 191 28.41 7.36 -10.41
C LEU A 191 28.52 6.09 -9.55
N ILE A 192 28.55 4.90 -10.16
CA ILE A 192 28.69 3.64 -9.40
C ILE A 192 30.04 3.57 -8.64
N LYS A 193 31.13 4.10 -9.21
CA LYS A 193 32.41 4.23 -8.49
C LYS A 193 32.28 5.09 -7.24
N ARG A 194 31.62 6.27 -7.36
CA ARG A 194 31.34 7.16 -6.22
C ARG A 194 30.48 6.48 -5.15
N ILE A 195 29.47 5.73 -5.56
CA ILE A 195 28.61 4.98 -4.64
C ILE A 195 29.41 3.96 -3.85
N CYS A 196 30.22 3.14 -4.52
CA CYS A 196 31.07 2.13 -3.87
C CYS A 196 32.05 2.77 -2.87
N LEU A 197 32.68 3.89 -3.23
CA LEU A 197 33.55 4.64 -2.32
C LEU A 197 32.80 5.18 -1.10
N LYS A 198 31.63 5.78 -1.31
CA LYS A 198 30.79 6.32 -0.23
C LYS A 198 30.33 5.25 0.75
N GLN A 199 30.00 4.07 0.24
CA GLN A 199 29.56 2.92 1.05
C GLN A 199 30.73 2.18 1.73
N GLY A 200 31.98 2.61 1.51
CA GLY A 200 33.18 1.92 2.04
C GLY A 200 33.30 0.48 1.58
N ARG A 201 32.74 0.17 0.41
CA ARG A 201 32.58 -1.20 -0.07
C ARG A 201 33.90 -1.79 -0.52
N LEU A 202 34.22 -2.98 0.01
CA LEU A 202 35.33 -3.81 -0.45
C LEU A 202 34.91 -4.64 -1.68
N THR A 203 35.81 -4.78 -2.64
CA THR A 203 35.58 -5.57 -3.88
C THR A 203 35.35 -7.07 -3.63
N THR A 204 35.62 -7.53 -2.41
CA THR A 204 35.42 -8.92 -1.98
C THR A 204 33.99 -9.28 -1.63
N GLU A 205 33.14 -8.29 -1.37
CA GLU A 205 31.74 -8.55 -1.05
C GLU A 205 30.90 -8.66 -2.33
N PRO A 206 30.11 -9.73 -2.49
CA PRO A 206 29.28 -9.90 -3.69
C PRO A 206 28.19 -8.82 -3.75
N LEU A 207 28.13 -8.11 -4.87
CA LEU A 207 27.07 -7.18 -5.19
C LEU A 207 26.54 -7.50 -6.57
N VAL A 208 25.22 -7.54 -6.71
CA VAL A 208 24.54 -7.60 -7.99
C VAL A 208 24.02 -6.21 -8.33
N LEU A 209 24.27 -5.74 -9.54
CA LEU A 209 23.64 -4.53 -10.07
C LEU A 209 22.62 -4.93 -11.14
N HIS A 210 21.34 -4.75 -10.81
CA HIS A 210 20.23 -5.04 -11.71
C HIS A 210 19.72 -3.78 -12.40
N SER A 211 19.50 -3.89 -13.71
CA SER A 211 18.97 -2.80 -14.54
C SER A 211 18.02 -3.32 -15.62
N ASP A 212 17.39 -2.40 -16.33
CA ASP A 212 16.74 -2.73 -17.59
C ASP A 212 17.76 -3.00 -18.71
N ASN A 213 17.28 -3.08 -19.96
CA ASN A 213 18.12 -3.35 -21.15
C ASN A 213 18.53 -2.07 -21.90
N GLY A 214 18.52 -0.91 -21.23
CA GLY A 214 18.91 0.37 -21.85
C GLY A 214 20.33 0.39 -22.40
N SER A 215 20.59 1.27 -23.35
CA SER A 215 21.92 1.40 -23.99
C SER A 215 23.03 1.75 -23.00
N PRO A 216 22.85 2.68 -22.04
CA PRO A 216 23.89 2.99 -21.05
C PRO A 216 24.21 1.81 -20.13
N MET A 217 23.23 0.91 -19.88
CA MET A 217 23.36 -0.24 -19.01
C MET A 217 24.29 -1.33 -19.59
N LYS A 218 24.32 -1.44 -20.91
CA LYS A 218 25.09 -2.44 -21.67
C LYS A 218 26.36 -1.89 -22.27
N GLY A 219 26.66 -0.63 -22.05
CA GLY A 219 27.86 0.00 -22.56
C GLY A 219 29.14 -0.70 -22.09
N ALA A 220 30.12 -0.89 -23.00
CA ALA A 220 31.39 -1.56 -22.68
C ALA A 220 32.10 -0.90 -21.48
N THR A 221 32.07 0.43 -21.38
CA THR A 221 32.64 1.20 -20.26
C THR A 221 31.99 0.83 -18.95
N MET A 222 30.66 0.72 -18.92
CA MET A 222 29.92 0.32 -17.71
C MET A 222 30.27 -1.10 -17.30
N LEU A 223 30.23 -2.06 -18.23
CA LEU A 223 30.58 -3.47 -17.97
C LEU A 223 32.01 -3.64 -17.47
N ALA A 224 32.98 -2.95 -18.08
CA ALA A 224 34.37 -2.95 -17.63
C ALA A 224 34.52 -2.40 -16.21
N THR A 225 33.78 -1.32 -15.89
CA THR A 225 33.76 -0.74 -14.55
C THR A 225 33.18 -1.69 -13.51
N LEU A 226 32.05 -2.37 -13.81
CA LEU A 226 31.45 -3.34 -12.93
C LEU A 226 32.39 -4.51 -12.66
N TYR A 227 33.08 -5.00 -13.69
CA TYR A 227 34.08 -6.05 -13.55
C TYR A 227 35.23 -5.62 -12.61
N GLN A 228 35.76 -4.40 -12.80
CA GLN A 228 36.82 -3.84 -11.95
C GLN A 228 36.38 -3.70 -10.47
N LEU A 229 35.10 -3.40 -10.22
CA LEU A 229 34.54 -3.24 -8.89
C LEU A 229 34.05 -4.56 -8.27
N GLY A 230 34.20 -5.71 -8.96
CA GLY A 230 33.68 -6.98 -8.50
C GLY A 230 32.16 -7.05 -8.40
N ILE A 231 31.46 -6.26 -9.25
CA ILE A 231 29.99 -6.18 -9.28
C ILE A 231 29.47 -7.06 -10.41
N THR A 232 28.52 -7.93 -10.10
CA THR A 232 27.87 -8.80 -11.09
C THR A 232 26.74 -8.04 -11.80
N PRO A 233 26.82 -7.79 -13.12
CA PRO A 233 25.73 -7.17 -13.85
C PRO A 233 24.57 -8.17 -14.02
N SER A 234 23.35 -7.65 -13.91
CA SER A 234 22.13 -8.38 -14.19
C SER A 234 21.17 -7.47 -14.97
N ASN A 235 20.53 -8.02 -16.00
CA ASN A 235 19.61 -7.27 -16.81
C ASN A 235 18.22 -7.92 -16.84
N SER A 236 17.20 -7.11 -16.99
CA SER A 236 15.84 -7.55 -17.25
C SER A 236 15.75 -8.43 -18.50
N ARG A 237 14.74 -9.28 -18.55
CA ARG A 237 14.48 -10.10 -19.75
C ARG A 237 14.08 -9.19 -20.93
N PRO A 238 14.51 -9.50 -22.17
CA PRO A 238 14.12 -8.71 -23.33
C PRO A 238 12.58 -8.62 -23.47
N ARG A 239 12.05 -7.41 -23.65
CA ARG A 239 10.61 -7.11 -23.81
C ARG A 239 9.73 -7.44 -22.59
N VAL A 240 10.28 -7.57 -21.42
CA VAL A 240 9.53 -7.75 -20.16
C VAL A 240 9.71 -6.48 -19.32
N SER A 241 8.71 -5.60 -19.36
CA SER A 241 8.74 -4.32 -18.64
C SER A 241 8.66 -4.46 -17.12
N ASN A 242 8.24 -5.61 -16.59
CA ASN A 242 7.99 -5.80 -15.17
C ASN A 242 9.19 -6.34 -14.37
N ASP A 243 10.37 -6.41 -14.96
CA ASP A 243 11.55 -6.98 -14.30
C ASP A 243 12.30 -5.94 -13.42
N ASN A 244 11.96 -4.63 -13.51
CA ASN A 244 12.51 -3.58 -12.63
C ASN A 244 11.39 -2.73 -11.94
N PRO A 245 10.41 -3.37 -11.26
CA PRO A 245 9.24 -2.68 -10.72
C PRO A 245 9.58 -1.73 -9.56
N TYR A 246 10.71 -1.95 -8.90
CA TYR A 246 11.14 -1.11 -7.78
C TYR A 246 11.62 0.27 -8.26
N ALA A 247 12.42 0.32 -9.32
CA ALA A 247 12.82 1.57 -9.93
C ALA A 247 11.62 2.32 -10.53
N GLU A 248 10.72 1.60 -11.22
CA GLU A 248 9.47 2.17 -11.74
C GLU A 248 8.60 2.76 -10.64
N SER A 249 8.43 2.04 -9.52
CA SER A 249 7.67 2.52 -8.35
C SER A 249 8.31 3.76 -7.73
N LEU A 250 9.63 3.79 -7.62
CA LEU A 250 10.39 4.92 -7.09
C LEU A 250 10.22 6.15 -8.00
N PHE A 251 10.37 6.00 -9.32
CA PHE A 251 10.16 7.09 -10.26
C PHE A 251 8.72 7.60 -10.29
N LYS A 252 7.76 6.70 -10.05
CA LYS A 252 6.37 7.11 -9.87
C LYS A 252 6.24 7.97 -8.62
N THR A 253 6.80 7.55 -7.48
CA THR A 253 6.81 8.32 -6.25
C THR A 253 7.45 9.70 -6.47
N LEU A 254 8.57 9.77 -7.20
CA LEU A 254 9.25 11.02 -7.54
C LEU A 254 8.39 11.96 -8.37
N LYS A 255 7.82 11.48 -9.51
CA LYS A 255 7.09 12.31 -10.47
C LYS A 255 5.70 12.73 -9.99
N TYR A 256 5.12 12.01 -9.04
CA TYR A 256 3.78 12.30 -8.51
C TYR A 256 3.79 13.05 -7.17
N ARG A 257 4.95 13.48 -6.70
CA ARG A 257 5.02 14.36 -5.54
C ARG A 257 4.33 15.71 -5.81
N PRO A 258 3.61 16.25 -4.81
CA PRO A 258 2.92 17.54 -4.97
C PRO A 258 3.83 18.71 -5.37
N ASN A 259 5.10 18.67 -4.95
CA ASN A 259 6.09 19.70 -5.25
C ASN A 259 6.94 19.40 -6.53
N TYR A 260 6.61 18.35 -7.29
CA TYR A 260 7.26 18.12 -8.59
C TYR A 260 6.91 19.25 -9.57
N GLN A 261 7.89 19.75 -10.28
CA GLN A 261 7.76 20.86 -11.22
C GLN A 261 7.05 20.41 -12.52
N PRO A 262 5.72 20.60 -12.68
CA PRO A 262 5.00 20.10 -13.88
C PRO A 262 5.40 20.84 -15.15
N LYS A 263 5.92 22.06 -15.02
CA LYS A 263 6.41 22.88 -16.16
C LYS A 263 7.84 22.53 -16.57
N GLY A 264 8.54 21.70 -15.78
CA GLY A 264 9.96 21.38 -15.96
C GLY A 264 10.88 22.28 -15.14
N PHE A 265 12.17 21.91 -15.12
CA PHE A 265 13.24 22.63 -14.41
C PHE A 265 13.93 23.59 -15.37
N GLU A 266 14.19 24.79 -14.94
CA GLU A 266 14.81 25.81 -15.81
C GLU A 266 16.30 25.56 -16.01
N THR A 267 16.99 25.02 -15.00
CA THR A 267 18.41 24.70 -15.06
C THR A 267 18.71 23.30 -14.53
N LEU A 268 19.88 22.77 -14.88
CA LEU A 268 20.39 21.50 -14.37
C LEU A 268 20.59 21.57 -12.84
N GLU A 269 21.03 22.71 -12.34
CA GLU A 269 21.25 22.98 -10.92
C GLU A 269 19.94 22.93 -10.14
N GLU A 270 18.88 23.53 -10.67
CA GLU A 270 17.53 23.46 -10.08
C GLU A 270 17.02 22.01 -10.01
N ALA A 271 17.20 21.25 -11.08
CA ALA A 271 16.86 19.83 -11.09
C ALA A 271 17.63 19.03 -10.05
N ARG A 272 18.95 19.29 -9.90
CA ARG A 272 19.79 18.67 -8.89
C ARG A 272 19.37 19.02 -7.46
N GLU A 273 19.08 20.29 -7.21
CA GLU A 273 18.62 20.75 -5.89
C GLU A 273 17.30 20.08 -5.52
N TRP A 274 16.34 20.06 -6.44
CA TRP A 274 15.06 19.40 -6.21
C TRP A 274 15.22 17.90 -5.95
N VAL A 275 16.05 17.20 -6.74
CA VAL A 275 16.33 15.77 -6.54
C VAL A 275 17.03 15.53 -5.20
N SER A 276 17.95 16.42 -4.79
CA SER A 276 18.62 16.34 -3.48
C SER A 276 17.61 16.37 -2.32
N LEU A 277 16.65 17.30 -2.39
CA LEU A 277 15.58 17.40 -1.39
C LEU A 277 14.66 16.18 -1.43
N PHE A 278 14.33 15.68 -2.63
CA PHE A 278 13.55 14.47 -2.80
C PHE A 278 14.24 13.25 -2.16
N VAL A 279 15.54 13.04 -2.46
CA VAL A 279 16.30 11.90 -1.93
C VAL A 279 16.41 11.98 -0.41
N LYS A 280 16.63 13.16 0.14
CA LYS A 280 16.66 13.36 1.59
C LYS A 280 15.31 12.95 2.22
N TRP A 281 14.21 13.45 1.68
CA TRP A 281 12.88 13.08 2.15
C TRP A 281 12.61 11.57 1.96
N TYR A 282 12.95 11.01 0.80
CA TYR A 282 12.70 9.60 0.50
C TYR A 282 13.44 8.66 1.45
N ASN A 283 14.68 8.98 1.79
CA ASN A 283 15.50 8.15 2.66
C ASN A 283 15.20 8.34 4.16
N HIS A 284 14.60 9.47 4.58
CA HIS A 284 14.40 9.76 6.00
C HIS A 284 12.95 9.81 6.44
N ASP A 285 12.06 10.32 5.59
CA ASP A 285 10.71 10.67 6.01
C ASP A 285 9.62 9.83 5.29
N HIS A 286 9.97 9.19 4.15
CA HIS A 286 9.00 8.42 3.39
C HIS A 286 8.68 7.07 4.04
N HIS A 287 7.37 6.78 4.20
CA HIS A 287 6.88 5.50 4.71
C HIS A 287 6.73 4.49 3.56
N HIS A 288 7.55 3.45 3.58
CA HIS A 288 7.61 2.45 2.51
C HIS A 288 6.61 1.33 2.71
N SER A 289 5.65 1.17 1.80
CA SER A 289 4.66 0.08 1.86
C SER A 289 5.32 -1.32 1.84
N GLY A 290 6.43 -1.47 1.15
CA GLY A 290 7.23 -2.70 1.12
C GLY A 290 7.97 -3.02 2.42
N LEU A 291 8.05 -2.06 3.35
CA LEU A 291 8.69 -2.17 4.67
C LEU A 291 7.64 -1.98 5.79
N ASN A 292 6.40 -2.43 5.58
CA ASN A 292 5.30 -2.29 6.54
C ASN A 292 5.05 -0.84 6.98
N PHE A 293 5.22 0.11 6.05
CA PHE A 293 5.08 1.56 6.30
C PHE A 293 6.07 2.12 7.36
N LEU A 294 7.22 1.48 7.50
CA LEU A 294 8.34 2.08 8.24
C LEU A 294 9.11 3.05 7.36
N THR A 295 9.74 4.04 7.99
CA THR A 295 10.80 4.83 7.36
C THR A 295 12.09 4.01 7.31
N LEU A 296 13.01 4.34 6.41
CA LEU A 296 14.31 3.65 6.36
C LEU A 296 15.14 3.85 7.64
N TYR A 297 14.84 4.88 8.41
CA TYR A 297 15.50 5.16 9.68
C TYR A 297 14.98 4.28 10.82
N SER A 298 13.76 3.75 10.67
CA SER A 298 13.08 2.90 11.65
C SER A 298 13.16 1.42 11.33
N PHE A 299 13.67 1.07 10.14
CA PHE A 299 13.87 -0.30 9.64
C PHE A 299 15.25 -0.83 10.02
#